data_401ee97dd88eed3852b631e387b8f404
#
_entry.id   401ee97dd88eed3852b631e387b8f404
#
_cell.length_a   1.000
_cell.length_b   1.000
_cell.length_c   1.000
_cell.angle_alpha   90.00
_cell.angle_beta   90.00
_cell.angle_gamma   90.00
#
_symmetry.space_group_name_H-M   'P 1'
#
loop_
_entity.id
_entity.type
_entity.pdbx_description
1 polymer ?
#
loop_
_entity_poly.entity_id
_entity_poly.type
_entity_poly.pdbx_seq_one_letter_code
_entity_poly.pdbx_strand_id
1 'polypeptide(L)' 'MGKQFEIRTYGFNELAQLYFPNVSKESATKMFRIWINASSTLIENLKSLGWKKNAKKLTPKQVKELVGHFDPP' A
#
# COMPACT_ATOMS: atom_id res chain seq x y z
N MET A 1 14.93 17.07 8.10
CA MET A 1 15.01 16.27 7.44
C MET A 1 14.33 15.05 7.56
N GLY A 2 13.48 14.61 6.99
CA GLY A 2 12.76 13.40 7.07
C GLY A 2 13.44 12.26 6.36
N LYS A 3 13.00 11.08 6.63
CA LYS A 3 13.50 9.93 5.94
C LYS A 3 12.88 9.87 4.57
N GLN A 4 13.67 9.45 3.61
CA GLN A 4 13.12 9.18 2.32
C GLN A 4 12.46 7.82 2.32
N PHE A 5 11.31 7.73 1.70
CA PHE A 5 10.61 6.46 1.58
C PHE A 5 11.30 5.60 0.52
N GLU A 6 11.59 4.35 0.85
CA GLU A 6 12.24 3.44 -0.08
C GLU A 6 11.22 2.58 -0.80
N ILE A 7 11.43 2.38 -2.10
CA ILE A 7 10.63 1.44 -2.86
C ILE A 7 11.25 0.06 -2.70
N ARG A 8 10.61 -0.79 -1.93
CA ARG A 8 11.08 -2.14 -1.67
C ARG A 8 9.89 -3.01 -1.35
N THR A 9 10.13 -4.27 -1.04
CA THR A 9 9.07 -5.16 -0.60
C THR A 9 8.61 -4.72 0.79
N TYR A 10 7.29 -4.62 0.96
CA TYR A 10 6.69 -4.32 2.26
C TYR A 10 5.61 -5.35 2.54
N GLY A 11 5.40 -5.63 3.82
CA GLY A 11 4.18 -6.30 4.22
C GLY A 11 3.01 -5.36 4.00
N PHE A 12 1.85 -5.90 3.66
CA PHE A 12 0.68 -5.05 3.44
C PHE A 12 0.37 -4.24 4.70
N ASN A 13 0.42 -4.91 5.87
CA ASN A 13 0.18 -4.23 7.15
C ASN A 13 1.26 -3.19 7.43
N GLU A 14 2.48 -3.51 7.07
CA GLU A 14 3.61 -2.61 7.30
C GLU A 14 3.42 -1.30 6.54
N LEU A 15 3.10 -1.39 5.26
CA LEU A 15 2.89 -0.19 4.46
C LEU A 15 1.66 0.57 4.93
N ALA A 16 0.59 -0.15 5.27
CA ALA A 16 -0.61 0.49 5.79
C ALA A 16 -0.31 1.31 7.04
N GLN A 17 0.51 0.76 7.94
CA GLN A 17 0.85 1.46 9.17
C GLN A 17 1.66 2.73 8.91
N LEU A 18 2.46 2.73 7.85
CA LEU A 18 3.19 3.94 7.47
C LEU A 18 2.27 5.05 7.02
N TYR A 19 1.18 4.69 6.33
CA TYR A 19 0.20 5.68 5.89
C TYR A 19 -0.72 6.12 7.02
N PHE A 20 -0.96 5.26 7.99
CA PHE A 20 -1.86 5.55 9.12
C PHE A 20 -1.14 5.26 10.44
N PRO A 21 -0.14 6.07 10.79
CA PRO A 21 0.68 5.76 11.95
C PRO A 21 0.00 5.98 13.30
N ASN A 22 -1.12 6.69 13.32
CA ASN A 22 -1.79 7.02 14.57
C ASN A 22 -2.91 6.06 14.97
N VAL A 23 -3.07 4.98 14.22
CA VAL A 23 -4.09 3.98 14.53
C VAL A 23 -3.42 2.62 14.68
N SER A 24 -4.16 1.64 15.18
CA SER A 24 -3.61 0.31 15.34
C SER A 24 -3.29 -0.30 13.97
N LYS A 25 -2.43 -1.32 13.97
CA LYS A 25 -2.06 -2.01 12.75
C LYS A 25 -3.29 -2.56 12.03
N GLU A 26 -4.22 -3.12 12.81
CA GLU A 26 -5.44 -3.69 12.23
C GLU A 26 -6.31 -2.62 11.58
N SER A 27 -6.46 -1.49 12.27
CA SER A 27 -7.24 -0.38 11.70
C SER A 27 -6.56 0.20 10.48
N ALA A 28 -5.24 0.35 10.52
CA ALA A 28 -4.49 0.87 9.39
C ALA A 28 -4.67 -0.02 8.17
N THR A 29 -4.59 -1.33 8.36
CA THR A 29 -4.75 -2.29 7.27
C THR A 29 -6.14 -2.19 6.65
N LYS A 30 -7.16 -2.07 7.49
CA LYS A 30 -8.52 -1.96 7.03
C LYS A 30 -8.73 -0.67 6.24
N MET A 31 -8.22 0.45 6.76
CA MET A 31 -8.36 1.73 6.09
C MET A 31 -7.61 1.75 4.77
N PHE A 32 -6.44 1.13 4.72
CA PHE A 32 -5.66 1.06 3.50
C PHE A 32 -6.41 0.25 2.43
N ARG A 33 -7.04 -0.85 2.83
CA ARG A 33 -7.86 -1.63 1.89
C ARG A 33 -9.00 -0.80 1.30
N ILE A 34 -9.64 -0.02 2.15
CA ILE A 34 -10.74 0.85 1.71
C ILE A 34 -10.21 1.86 0.69
N TRP A 35 -9.05 2.44 0.96
CA TRP A 35 -8.43 3.38 0.04
C TRP A 35 -8.16 2.74 -1.32
N ILE A 36 -7.57 1.55 -1.31
CA ILE A 36 -7.24 0.85 -2.53
C ILE A 36 -8.51 0.52 -3.31
N ASN A 37 -9.52 0.02 -2.61
CA ASN A 37 -10.77 -0.38 -3.24
C ASN A 37 -11.58 0.80 -3.77
N ALA A 38 -11.27 2.00 -3.36
CA ALA A 38 -11.96 3.19 -3.84
C ALA A 38 -11.56 3.54 -5.28
N SER A 39 -10.47 2.96 -5.79
CA SER A 39 -10.00 3.26 -7.15
C SER A 39 -9.93 1.98 -7.95
N SER A 40 -10.84 1.80 -8.91
CA SER A 40 -10.82 0.62 -9.76
C SER A 40 -9.59 0.60 -10.67
N THR A 41 -9.14 1.76 -11.11
CA THR A 41 -7.94 1.87 -11.94
C THR A 41 -6.72 1.37 -11.18
N LEU A 42 -6.60 1.77 -9.92
CA LEU A 42 -5.48 1.34 -9.09
C LEU A 42 -5.51 -0.18 -8.91
N ILE A 43 -6.70 -0.74 -8.65
CA ILE A 43 -6.85 -2.17 -8.49
C ILE A 43 -6.43 -2.91 -9.75
N GLU A 44 -6.85 -2.43 -10.91
CA GLU A 44 -6.49 -3.07 -12.17
C GLU A 44 -4.97 -3.02 -12.39
N ASN A 45 -4.35 -1.87 -12.10
CA ASN A 45 -2.92 -1.74 -12.24
C ASN A 45 -2.17 -2.70 -11.31
N LEU A 46 -2.63 -2.80 -10.07
CA LEU A 46 -2.01 -3.70 -9.10
C LEU A 46 -2.16 -5.14 -9.54
N LYS A 47 -3.33 -5.51 -10.05
CA LYS A 47 -3.55 -6.88 -10.52
C LYS A 47 -2.64 -7.21 -11.69
N SER A 48 -2.40 -6.27 -12.58
CA SER A 48 -1.49 -6.50 -13.70
C SER A 48 -0.04 -6.69 -13.21
N LEU A 49 0.25 -6.25 -12.00
CA LEU A 49 1.56 -6.44 -11.38
C LEU A 49 1.58 -7.66 -10.45
N GLY A 50 0.56 -8.50 -10.53
CA GLY A 50 0.51 -9.73 -9.75
C GLY A 50 -0.13 -9.63 -8.38
N TRP A 51 -0.72 -8.47 -8.05
CA TRP A 51 -1.33 -8.29 -6.74
C TRP A 51 -2.63 -9.09 -6.63
N LYS A 52 -2.85 -9.68 -5.45
CA LYS A 52 -4.08 -10.38 -5.14
C LYS A 52 -4.69 -9.78 -3.89
N LYS A 53 -6.02 -9.85 -3.81
CA LYS A 53 -6.74 -9.26 -2.70
C LYS A 53 -6.26 -9.71 -1.33
N ASN A 54 -5.82 -10.96 -1.22
CA ASN A 54 -5.38 -11.52 0.05
C ASN A 54 -3.87 -11.51 0.22
N ALA A 55 -3.15 -10.83 -0.65
CA ALA A 55 -1.70 -10.80 -0.60
C ALA A 55 -1.25 -10.14 0.70
N LYS A 56 -0.32 -10.77 1.39
CA LYS A 56 0.21 -10.24 2.64
C LYS A 56 1.45 -9.39 2.41
N LYS A 57 2.05 -9.50 1.24
CA LYS A 57 3.25 -8.75 0.90
C LYS A 57 3.04 -8.01 -0.41
N LEU A 58 3.72 -6.89 -0.52
CA LEU A 58 3.68 -6.07 -1.72
C LEU A 58 5.07 -6.05 -2.34
N THR A 59 5.15 -6.38 -3.63
CA THR A 59 6.43 -6.33 -4.34
C THR A 59 6.84 -4.89 -4.55
N PRO A 60 8.12 -4.62 -4.86
CA PRO A 60 8.55 -3.25 -5.11
C PRO A 60 7.75 -2.57 -6.22
N LYS A 61 7.37 -3.29 -7.27
CA LYS A 61 6.56 -2.72 -8.34
C LYS A 61 5.18 -2.32 -7.87
N GLN A 62 4.58 -3.15 -7.01
CA GLN A 62 3.28 -2.84 -6.44
C GLN A 62 3.36 -1.66 -5.49
N VAL A 63 4.43 -1.60 -4.69
CA VAL A 63 4.66 -0.47 -3.79
C VAL A 63 4.80 0.82 -4.60
N LYS A 64 5.56 0.77 -5.70
CA LYS A 64 5.75 1.93 -6.55
C LYS A 64 4.41 2.42 -7.11
N GLU A 65 3.55 1.49 -7.51
CA GLU A 65 2.24 1.85 -8.03
C GLU A 65 1.39 2.54 -6.96
N LEU A 66 1.39 2.00 -5.74
CA LEU A 66 0.62 2.56 -4.65
C LEU A 66 1.13 3.95 -4.27
N VAL A 67 2.44 4.09 -4.16
CA VAL A 67 3.06 5.35 -3.79
C VAL A 67 2.85 6.41 -4.87
N GLY A 68 2.84 5.99 -6.13
CA GLY A 68 2.56 6.90 -7.23
C GLY A 68 1.13 7.40 -7.21
N HIS A 69 0.21 6.59 -6.68
CA HIS A 69 -1.20 6.95 -6.62
C HIS A 69 -1.50 7.81 -5.37
N PHE A 70 -0.93 7.43 -4.22
CA PHE A 70 -1.25 8.05 -2.93
C PHE A 70 -0.19 9.02 -2.43
N ASP A 71 0.93 9.13 -3.10
CA ASP A 71 2.12 9.84 -2.63
C ASP A 71 2.80 9.06 -1.49
N PRO A 72 4.09 9.30 -1.23
CA PRO A 72 4.80 8.59 -0.17
C PRO A 72 4.20 8.90 1.20
N PRO A 73 4.23 7.92 2.09
CA PRO A 73 3.71 8.13 3.45
C PRO A 73 4.54 9.10 4.28
#